data_25c21da5b2eb04727b01a27ac7bdd381
#
_entry.id   25c21da5b2eb04727b01a27ac7bdd381
#
_cell.length_a   1.000
_cell.length_b   1.000
_cell.length_c   1.000
_cell.angle_alpha   90.00
_cell.angle_beta   90.00
_cell.angle_gamma   90.00
#
_symmetry.space_group_name_H-M   'P 1'
#
loop_
_entity.id
_entity.type
_entity.pdbx_description
1 polymer ?
#
loop_
_entity_poly.entity_id
_entity_poly.type
_entity_poly.pdbx_seq_one_letter_code
_entity_poly.pdbx_strand_id
1 'polypeptide(L)'
;MNKEYCIMPPSDKPGMEWFNYRMPGTHRHEVFGAANRNKSIEDGLVIFLTPEMHNMSNKGIHFNKKFSEYAKKIAEKRWCEYYGKTKQQFLKRYGKNYL
;
A
#
# COMPACT_ATOMS: atom_id res chain seq x y z
N MET A 1 4.69 18.03 -3.02
CA MET A 1 4.58 16.73 -2.35
C MET A 1 5.66 15.78 -2.88
N ASN A 2 6.33 15.08 -1.99
CA ASN A 2 7.34 14.10 -2.39
C ASN A 2 6.65 12.82 -2.86
N LYS A 3 6.73 12.53 -4.15
CA LYS A 3 6.09 11.35 -4.75
C LYS A 3 6.72 10.05 -4.28
N GLU A 4 7.92 10.11 -3.72
CA GLU A 4 8.61 8.92 -3.20
C GLU A 4 8.41 8.72 -1.70
N TYR A 5 7.63 9.58 -1.06
CA TYR A 5 7.34 9.43 0.36
C TYR A 5 6.58 8.13 0.60
N CYS A 6 7.15 7.26 1.40
CA CYS A 6 6.61 5.92 1.63
C CYS A 6 6.97 5.47 3.03
N ILE A 7 5.97 5.10 3.81
CA ILE A 7 6.17 4.53 5.14
C ILE A 7 5.93 3.02 5.16
N MET A 8 5.55 2.43 4.01
CA MET A 8 5.27 1.00 3.91
C MET A 8 6.56 0.18 4.00
N PRO A 9 6.54 -0.92 4.77
CA PRO A 9 7.70 -1.81 4.84
C PRO A 9 7.72 -2.75 3.64
N PRO A 10 8.88 -3.35 3.31
CA PRO A 10 8.90 -4.48 2.39
C PRO A 10 8.24 -5.68 3.04
N SER A 11 7.85 -6.66 2.23
CA SER A 11 7.33 -7.92 2.78
C SER A 11 8.47 -8.81 3.24
N ASP A 12 8.29 -9.45 4.40
CA ASP A 12 9.21 -10.48 4.90
C ASP A 12 8.75 -11.90 4.58
N LYS A 13 7.63 -12.03 3.85
CA LYS A 13 7.09 -13.34 3.49
C LYS A 13 7.85 -13.95 2.31
N PRO A 14 8.23 -15.22 2.37
CA PRO A 14 8.85 -15.90 1.23
C PRO A 14 7.93 -15.83 -0.01
N GLY A 15 8.52 -15.55 -1.16
CA GLY A 15 7.78 -15.44 -2.41
C GLY A 15 7.12 -14.08 -2.65
N MET A 16 7.24 -13.15 -1.72
CA MET A 16 6.66 -11.81 -1.86
C MET A 16 7.72 -10.71 -1.85
N GLU A 17 8.90 -11.02 -2.34
CA GLU A 17 10.01 -10.04 -2.42
C GLU A 17 9.68 -8.89 -3.35
N TRP A 18 8.73 -9.09 -4.27
CA TRP A 18 8.25 -8.06 -5.19
C TRP A 18 7.42 -6.96 -4.49
N PHE A 19 6.97 -7.22 -3.27
CA PHE A 19 6.13 -6.27 -2.53
C PHE A 19 6.97 -5.09 -2.04
N ASN A 20 6.60 -3.89 -2.47
CA ASN A 20 7.33 -2.66 -2.19
C ASN A 20 8.81 -2.74 -2.60
N TYR A 21 9.05 -3.23 -3.82
CA TYR A 21 10.38 -3.43 -4.38
C TYR A 21 10.90 -2.13 -4.96
N ARG A 22 11.66 -1.38 -4.18
CA ARG A 22 12.05 0.01 -4.50
C ARG A 22 13.26 0.08 -5.41
N MET A 23 13.17 -0.49 -6.60
CA MET A 23 14.22 -0.51 -7.61
C MET A 23 13.79 0.28 -8.86
N PRO A 24 14.75 0.75 -9.68
CA PRO A 24 14.39 1.43 -10.94
C PRO A 24 13.44 0.59 -11.79
N GLY A 25 12.50 1.25 -12.43
CA GLY A 25 11.53 0.58 -13.30
C GLY A 25 10.28 0.09 -12.62
N THR A 26 10.17 0.26 -11.29
CA THR A 26 8.93 -0.11 -10.59
C THR A 26 7.89 1.00 -10.72
N HIS A 27 6.61 0.59 -10.60
CA HIS A 27 5.49 1.51 -10.59
C HIS A 27 5.04 1.80 -9.16
N ARG A 28 4.70 3.05 -8.88
CA ARG A 28 4.10 3.41 -7.61
C ARG A 28 2.62 3.00 -7.62
N HIS A 29 2.21 2.25 -6.60
CA HIS A 29 0.83 1.84 -6.39
C HIS A 29 0.33 2.48 -5.10
N GLU A 30 -0.72 3.31 -5.18
CA GLU A 30 -1.39 3.84 -4.01
C GLU A 30 -2.22 2.72 -3.38
N VAL A 31 -1.95 2.39 -2.12
CA VAL A 31 -2.63 1.26 -1.46
C VAL A 31 -4.14 1.51 -1.39
N PHE A 32 -4.54 2.75 -1.12
CA PHE A 32 -5.94 3.15 -1.14
C PHE A 32 -6.17 4.05 -2.33
N GLY A 33 -7.04 3.61 -3.24
CA GLY A 33 -7.30 4.32 -4.48
C GLY A 33 -8.60 5.12 -4.44
N ALA A 34 -9.09 5.50 -5.61
CA ALA A 34 -10.33 6.24 -5.81
C ALA A 34 -10.37 7.50 -4.93
N ALA A 35 -11.40 7.68 -4.13
CA ALA A 35 -11.56 8.87 -3.28
C ALA A 35 -10.46 9.03 -2.23
N ASN A 36 -9.75 7.94 -1.89
CA ASN A 36 -8.69 7.97 -0.87
C ASN A 36 -7.28 8.08 -1.46
N ARG A 37 -7.15 8.21 -2.76
CA ARG A 37 -5.86 8.22 -3.44
C ARG A 37 -4.93 9.31 -2.89
N ASN A 38 -5.42 10.53 -2.77
CA ASN A 38 -4.59 11.64 -2.28
C ASN A 38 -4.18 11.43 -0.83
N LYS A 39 -5.08 10.87 -0.02
CA LYS A 39 -4.77 10.55 1.38
C LYS A 39 -3.68 9.49 1.46
N SER A 40 -3.75 8.48 0.59
CA SER A 40 -2.74 7.42 0.52
C SER A 40 -1.37 8.00 0.19
N ILE A 41 -1.30 8.90 -0.77
CA ILE A 41 -0.05 9.57 -1.16
C ILE A 41 0.48 10.45 -0.02
N GLU A 42 -0.38 11.26 0.59
CA GLU A 42 -0.01 12.15 1.69
C GLU A 42 0.54 11.38 2.89
N ASP A 43 -0.06 10.24 3.19
CA ASP A 43 0.31 9.44 4.35
C ASP A 43 1.48 8.49 4.07
N GLY A 44 1.97 8.43 2.84
CA GLY A 44 3.04 7.52 2.47
C GLY A 44 2.60 6.07 2.34
N LEU A 45 1.30 5.83 2.19
CA LEU A 45 0.76 4.47 2.02
C LEU A 45 0.77 4.11 0.54
N VAL A 46 1.97 4.02 0.01
CA VAL A 46 2.24 3.61 -1.37
C VAL A 46 3.26 2.49 -1.35
N ILE A 47 3.20 1.62 -2.34
CA ILE A 47 4.18 0.56 -2.52
C ILE A 47 4.69 0.60 -3.95
N PHE A 48 5.92 0.13 -4.14
CA PHE A 48 6.56 0.11 -5.46
C PHE A 48 6.56 -1.33 -5.96
N LEU A 49 5.98 -1.54 -7.13
CA LEU A 49 5.78 -2.87 -7.70
C LEU A 49 6.38 -2.92 -9.09
N THR A 50 6.86 -4.11 -9.50
CA THR A 50 7.19 -4.32 -10.90
C THR A 50 5.92 -4.13 -11.74
N PRO A 51 6.05 -3.75 -13.02
CA PRO A 51 4.86 -3.60 -13.87
C PRO A 51 3.99 -4.85 -13.88
N GLU A 52 4.60 -6.03 -13.90
CA GLU A 52 3.88 -7.30 -13.88
C GLU A 52 3.01 -7.44 -12.64
N MET A 53 3.55 -7.10 -11.45
CA MET A 53 2.81 -7.24 -10.20
C MET A 53 1.88 -6.07 -9.93
N HIS A 54 1.98 -5.00 -10.71
CA HIS A 54 1.09 -3.86 -10.58
C HIS A 54 -0.22 -4.07 -11.38
N ASN A 55 -0.13 -4.21 -12.70
CA ASN A 55 -1.35 -4.31 -13.51
C ASN A 55 -1.17 -5.01 -14.86
N MET A 56 0.01 -5.58 -15.15
CA MET A 56 0.27 -6.13 -16.47
C MET A 56 -0.03 -7.62 -16.61
N SER A 57 -0.42 -8.27 -15.51
CA SER A 57 -0.80 -9.69 -15.55
C SER A 57 -1.91 -9.94 -14.52
N ASN A 58 -2.54 -11.13 -14.62
CA ASN A 58 -3.56 -11.52 -13.65
C ASN A 58 -2.99 -11.82 -12.26
N LYS A 59 -1.67 -11.79 -12.12
CA LYS A 59 -1.00 -11.89 -10.81
C LYS A 59 -0.79 -10.52 -10.17
N GLY A 60 -1.02 -9.43 -10.92
CA GLY A 60 -0.84 -8.08 -10.43
C GLY A 60 -1.81 -7.73 -9.32
N ILE A 61 -1.42 -6.76 -8.49
CA ILE A 61 -2.18 -6.40 -7.29
C ILE A 61 -3.59 -5.89 -7.63
N HIS A 62 -3.78 -5.28 -8.81
CA HIS A 62 -5.10 -4.83 -9.25
C HIS A 62 -6.03 -5.98 -9.61
N PHE A 63 -5.49 -7.16 -9.90
CA PHE A 63 -6.26 -8.33 -10.31
C PHE A 63 -6.24 -9.44 -9.27
N ASN A 64 -5.57 -9.25 -8.14
CA ASN A 64 -5.48 -10.24 -7.09
C ASN A 64 -5.96 -9.64 -5.77
N LYS A 65 -7.19 -9.98 -5.40
CA LYS A 65 -7.83 -9.45 -4.21
C LYS A 65 -7.05 -9.76 -2.93
N LYS A 66 -6.44 -10.94 -2.84
CA LYS A 66 -5.67 -11.33 -1.65
C LYS A 66 -4.46 -10.43 -1.45
N PHE A 67 -3.75 -10.11 -2.53
CA PHE A 67 -2.59 -9.23 -2.46
C PHE A 67 -3.01 -7.80 -2.11
N SER A 68 -4.11 -7.33 -2.69
CA SER A 68 -4.65 -6.02 -2.38
C SER A 68 -5.06 -5.90 -0.91
N GLU A 69 -5.77 -6.90 -0.38
CA GLU A 69 -6.18 -6.92 1.02
C GLU A 69 -4.99 -7.02 1.96
N TYR A 70 -3.98 -7.81 1.61
CA TYR A 70 -2.74 -7.89 2.38
C TYR A 70 -2.07 -6.53 2.49
N ALA A 71 -1.96 -5.81 1.38
CA ALA A 71 -1.37 -4.48 1.37
C ALA A 71 -2.17 -3.51 2.26
N LYS A 72 -3.49 -3.57 2.20
CA LYS A 72 -4.36 -2.69 3.00
C LYS A 72 -4.26 -2.96 4.49
N LYS A 73 -4.14 -4.23 4.89
CA LYS A 73 -3.95 -4.59 6.29
C LYS A 73 -2.62 -4.04 6.82
N ILE A 74 -1.55 -4.24 6.07
CA ILE A 74 -0.24 -3.71 6.45
C ILE A 74 -0.28 -2.18 6.51
N ALA A 75 -0.95 -1.56 5.55
CA ALA A 75 -1.05 -0.10 5.50
C ALA A 75 -1.76 0.47 6.72
N GLU A 76 -2.87 -0.13 7.13
CA GLU A 76 -3.57 0.32 8.34
C GLU A 76 -2.69 0.17 9.58
N LYS A 77 -2.07 -0.98 9.74
CA LYS A 77 -1.18 -1.24 10.88
C LYS A 77 -0.02 -0.25 10.90
N ARG A 78 0.62 -0.04 9.76
CA ARG A 78 1.76 0.87 9.65
C ARG A 78 1.37 2.31 9.90
N TRP A 79 0.22 2.74 9.39
CA TRP A 79 -0.28 4.09 9.60
C TRP A 79 -0.49 4.38 11.09
N CYS A 80 -1.13 3.44 11.80
CA CYS A 80 -1.37 3.58 13.22
C CYS A 80 -0.05 3.64 14.00
N GLU A 81 0.89 2.78 13.68
CA GLU A 81 2.19 2.74 14.36
C GLU A 81 3.04 3.97 14.06
N TYR A 82 3.11 4.33 12.78
CA TYR A 82 3.99 5.43 12.34
C TYR A 82 3.51 6.79 12.84
N TYR A 83 2.21 7.03 12.77
CA TYR A 83 1.62 8.31 13.18
C TYR A 83 1.11 8.31 14.63
N GLY A 84 1.22 7.20 15.34
CA GLY A 84 0.74 7.11 16.72
C GLY A 84 -0.76 7.28 16.83
N LYS A 85 -1.53 6.69 15.93
CA LYS A 85 -2.98 6.87 15.85
C LYS A 85 -3.72 5.56 16.04
N THR A 86 -5.03 5.67 16.25
CA THR A 86 -5.90 4.54 16.54
C THR A 86 -6.60 4.01 15.29
N LYS A 87 -7.16 2.80 15.39
CA LYS A 87 -8.01 2.24 14.34
C LYS A 87 -9.23 3.10 14.06
N GLN A 88 -9.78 3.74 15.10
CA GLN A 88 -10.92 4.64 14.94
C GLN A 88 -10.54 5.88 14.13
N GLN A 89 -9.35 6.42 14.35
CA GLN A 89 -8.85 7.53 13.57
C GLN A 89 -8.60 7.12 12.12
N PHE A 90 -8.10 5.91 11.88
CA PHE A 90 -7.94 5.38 10.53
C PHE A 90 -9.30 5.23 9.84
N LEU A 91 -10.30 4.68 10.54
CA LEU A 91 -11.65 4.55 10.01
C LEU A 91 -12.21 5.92 9.59
N LYS A 92 -12.01 6.93 10.41
CA LYS A 92 -12.48 8.27 10.12
C LYS A 92 -11.83 8.86 8.88
N ARG A 93 -10.53 8.59 8.67
CA ARG A 93 -9.80 9.14 7.54
C ARG A 93 -10.07 8.36 6.24
N TYR A 94 -10.11 7.04 6.29
CA TYR A 94 -10.21 6.18 5.10
C TYR A 94 -11.57 5.54 4.90
N GLY A 95 -12.46 5.63 5.87
CA GLY A 95 -13.83 5.17 5.75
C GLY A 95 -14.06 3.69 6.02
N LYS A 96 -12.99 2.92 6.28
CA LYS A 96 -13.09 1.48 6.54
C LYS A 96 -11.85 0.99 7.29
N ASN A 97 -12.03 -0.03 8.12
CA ASN A 97 -10.91 -0.76 8.75
C ASN A 97 -10.65 -2.05 7.97
N TYR A 98 -9.37 -2.45 7.94
CA TYR A 98 -8.91 -3.66 7.23
C TYR A 98 -8.27 -4.68 8.17
N LEU A 99 -8.00 -4.27 9.39
CA LEU A 99 -7.49 -5.17 10.43
C LEU A 99 -8.63 -5.83 11.20
#